data_35daa01200fc396eb61f8792ea2388be
#
_entry.id   35daa01200fc396eb61f8792ea2388be
#
_cell.length_a   1.000
_cell.length_b   1.000
_cell.length_c   1.000
_cell.angle_alpha   90.00
_cell.angle_beta   90.00
_cell.angle_gamma   90.00
#
_symmetry.space_group_name_H-M   'P 1'
#
loop_
_entity.id
_entity.type
_entity.pdbx_description
1 polymer ?
#
loop_
_entity_poly.entity_id
_entity_poly.type
_entity_poly.pdbx_seq_one_letter_code
_entity_poly.pdbx_strand_id
1 'polypeptide(L)'
;MRISAFFLALLAFAAQPAAAASSPNLLSLEQQLNTMVAGKSADVGIAALDLNSGETVSIKGNTPFPMASTVKVAVAALYLAQVDNGRRSLDDTIDGQSARSLMRRMLVHSDNHATDILLADLGGPRAVHDWLQANGIKGLRVDRNISDLLRSKRDLWDHRDSSTPVAMVDLLKRLYKAELIKPESRNFLLDLMAQCQTGRNRMKALLPGVPIEHKTGTLDGLADDVGFITMPDGHRVAVAIFTRGGTDRPRTIAETTRVIYDGFKAIFTWPFGAPALQK
;
A
#
# COMPACT_ATOMS: atom_id res chain seq x y z
N MET A 1 60.50 -15.87 34.34
CA MET A 1 59.51 -16.64 33.61
C MET A 1 58.40 -15.66 33.19
N ARG A 2 58.27 -15.31 31.90
CA ARG A 2 57.24 -14.46 31.33
C ARG A 2 56.27 -15.32 30.56
N ILE A 3 55.03 -15.38 31.00
CA ILE A 3 53.95 -16.13 30.34
C ILE A 3 53.26 -15.16 29.39
N SER A 4 53.41 -15.37 28.08
CA SER A 4 52.67 -14.64 27.04
C SER A 4 51.33 -15.31 26.82
N ALA A 5 50.25 -14.61 27.07
CA ALA A 5 48.90 -15.03 26.75
C ALA A 5 48.58 -14.68 25.29
N PHE A 6 48.35 -15.67 24.47
CA PHE A 6 47.81 -15.51 23.09
C PHE A 6 46.31 -15.34 23.17
N PHE A 7 45.81 -14.19 22.75
CA PHE A 7 44.39 -13.95 22.53
C PHE A 7 44.05 -14.45 21.11
N LEU A 8 43.26 -15.51 21.05
CA LEU A 8 42.67 -15.99 19.80
C LEU A 8 41.37 -15.20 19.52
N ALA A 9 41.39 -14.28 18.55
CA ALA A 9 40.19 -13.56 18.10
C ALA A 9 39.37 -14.47 17.19
N LEU A 10 38.20 -14.93 17.66
CA LEU A 10 37.20 -15.60 16.83
C LEU A 10 36.48 -14.55 15.96
N LEU A 11 36.77 -14.54 14.66
CA LEU A 11 35.98 -13.81 13.67
C LEU A 11 34.67 -14.56 13.41
N ALA A 12 33.57 -14.07 13.99
CA ALA A 12 32.24 -14.55 13.64
C ALA A 12 31.84 -13.98 12.26
N PHE A 13 31.88 -14.82 11.25
CA PHE A 13 31.28 -14.51 9.94
C PHE A 13 29.74 -14.52 10.11
N ALA A 14 29.15 -13.35 10.12
CA ALA A 14 27.70 -13.22 9.99
C ALA A 14 27.33 -13.60 8.55
N ALA A 15 26.72 -14.77 8.37
CA ALA A 15 26.14 -15.18 7.09
C ALA A 15 25.00 -14.20 6.76
N GLN A 16 25.19 -13.40 5.71
CA GLN A 16 24.08 -12.62 5.13
C GLN A 16 23.04 -13.59 4.57
N PRO A 17 21.73 -13.40 4.86
CA PRO A 17 20.72 -14.23 4.23
C PRO A 17 20.79 -14.00 2.73
N ALA A 18 21.01 -15.09 1.97
CA ALA A 18 20.94 -15.09 0.53
C ALA A 18 19.53 -14.63 0.12
N ALA A 19 19.43 -13.58 -0.69
CA ALA A 19 18.16 -13.18 -1.28
C ALA A 19 17.61 -14.40 -2.03
N ALA A 20 16.42 -14.86 -1.66
CA ALA A 20 15.76 -15.96 -2.34
C ALA A 20 15.59 -15.58 -3.81
N ALA A 21 16.05 -16.43 -4.73
CA ALA A 21 15.87 -16.20 -6.17
C ALA A 21 14.37 -16.17 -6.47
N SER A 22 13.92 -15.13 -7.18
CA SER A 22 12.52 -15.02 -7.62
C SER A 22 12.13 -16.26 -8.45
N SER A 23 10.89 -16.75 -8.27
CA SER A 23 10.41 -17.87 -9.08
C SER A 23 10.40 -17.51 -10.58
N PRO A 24 10.60 -18.46 -11.49
CA PRO A 24 10.55 -18.20 -12.94
C PRO A 24 9.23 -17.52 -13.38
N ASN A 25 8.13 -17.85 -12.73
CA ASN A 25 6.81 -17.26 -13.00
C ASN A 25 6.75 -15.79 -12.56
N LEU A 26 7.40 -15.44 -11.46
CA LEU A 26 7.48 -14.06 -10.98
C LEU A 26 8.32 -13.18 -11.90
N LEU A 27 9.44 -13.72 -12.44
CA LEU A 27 10.25 -13.04 -13.46
C LEU A 27 9.45 -12.81 -14.75
N SER A 28 8.65 -13.79 -15.16
CA SER A 28 7.74 -13.65 -16.31
C SER A 28 6.70 -12.56 -16.09
N LEU A 29 6.11 -12.49 -14.89
CA LEU A 29 5.15 -11.43 -14.52
C LEU A 29 5.83 -10.06 -14.55
N GLU A 30 7.02 -9.93 -14.01
CA GLU A 30 7.78 -8.67 -14.02
C GLU A 30 8.07 -8.21 -15.46
N GLN A 31 8.47 -9.12 -16.35
CA GLN A 31 8.69 -8.83 -17.77
C GLN A 31 7.42 -8.37 -18.47
N GLN A 32 6.27 -9.02 -18.22
CA GLN A 32 4.98 -8.63 -18.77
C GLN A 32 4.59 -7.22 -18.32
N LEU A 33 4.74 -6.91 -17.03
CA LEU A 33 4.46 -5.59 -16.47
C LEU A 33 5.40 -4.53 -17.08
N ASN A 34 6.71 -4.80 -17.19
CA ASN A 34 7.68 -3.89 -17.81
C ASN A 34 7.30 -3.59 -19.27
N THR A 35 6.98 -4.61 -20.05
CA THR A 35 6.57 -4.46 -21.46
C THR A 35 5.30 -3.63 -21.56
N MET A 36 4.33 -3.90 -20.70
CA MET A 36 3.06 -3.18 -20.71
C MET A 36 3.23 -1.71 -20.35
N VAL A 37 3.99 -1.38 -19.29
CA VAL A 37 4.17 0.03 -18.88
C VAL A 37 5.06 0.82 -19.84
N ALA A 38 6.01 0.17 -20.53
CA ALA A 38 6.84 0.80 -21.54
C ALA A 38 6.01 1.35 -22.72
N GLY A 39 4.86 0.73 -23.02
CA GLY A 39 3.92 1.20 -24.04
C GLY A 39 2.95 2.30 -23.58
N LYS A 40 3.02 2.76 -22.31
CA LYS A 40 2.11 3.77 -21.78
C LYS A 40 2.73 5.16 -21.84
N SER A 41 1.90 6.17 -22.09
CA SER A 41 2.31 7.59 -22.04
C SER A 41 2.45 8.10 -20.60
N ALA A 42 1.78 7.47 -19.64
CA ALA A 42 1.91 7.78 -18.22
C ALA A 42 3.19 7.16 -17.62
N ASP A 43 3.81 7.86 -16.67
CA ASP A 43 4.81 7.27 -15.79
C ASP A 43 4.11 6.42 -14.73
N VAL A 44 4.49 5.14 -14.63
CA VAL A 44 3.77 4.15 -13.83
C VAL A 44 4.71 3.52 -12.79
N GLY A 45 4.30 3.54 -11.54
CA GLY A 45 4.94 2.84 -10.44
C GLY A 45 4.03 1.72 -9.91
N ILE A 46 4.57 0.52 -9.74
CA ILE A 46 3.82 -0.67 -9.35
C ILE A 46 4.56 -1.39 -8.23
N ALA A 47 3.83 -1.89 -7.26
CA ALA A 47 4.25 -2.99 -6.40
C ALA A 47 3.07 -3.91 -6.15
N ALA A 48 3.32 -5.21 -6.15
CA ALA A 48 2.35 -6.23 -5.76
C ALA A 48 3.06 -7.31 -4.93
N LEU A 49 2.44 -7.67 -3.81
CA LEU A 49 2.97 -8.63 -2.84
C LEU A 49 1.91 -9.67 -2.53
N ASP A 50 2.20 -10.92 -2.75
CA ASP A 50 1.41 -12.01 -2.20
C ASP A 50 1.62 -12.11 -0.68
N LEU A 51 0.51 -11.98 0.08
CA LEU A 51 0.56 -11.92 1.53
C LEU A 51 0.80 -13.29 2.19
N ASN A 52 0.70 -14.36 1.42
CA ASN A 52 0.88 -15.73 1.86
C ASN A 52 2.32 -16.22 1.61
N SER A 53 2.79 -16.15 0.38
CA SER A 53 4.13 -16.58 -0.02
C SER A 53 5.21 -15.54 0.27
N GLY A 54 4.86 -14.25 0.31
CA GLY A 54 5.81 -13.14 0.40
C GLY A 54 6.44 -12.77 -0.95
N GLU A 55 6.05 -13.44 -2.05
CA GLU A 55 6.54 -13.10 -3.38
C GLU A 55 6.11 -11.70 -3.79
N THR A 56 7.05 -10.94 -4.33
CA THR A 56 6.85 -9.51 -4.66
C THR A 56 7.33 -9.23 -6.08
N VAL A 57 6.53 -8.47 -6.83
CA VAL A 57 6.92 -7.87 -8.10
C VAL A 57 6.83 -6.36 -8.01
N SER A 58 7.77 -5.62 -8.60
CA SER A 58 7.70 -4.16 -8.61
C SER A 58 8.32 -3.54 -9.84
N ILE A 59 7.69 -2.46 -10.34
CA ILE A 59 8.19 -1.60 -11.42
C ILE A 59 8.32 -0.19 -10.84
N LYS A 60 9.51 0.41 -10.91
CA LYS A 60 9.80 1.69 -10.24
C LYS A 60 9.40 1.69 -8.76
N GLY A 61 9.54 0.52 -8.11
CA GLY A 61 9.03 0.25 -6.76
C GLY A 61 9.52 1.21 -5.68
N ASN A 62 10.71 1.81 -5.85
CA ASN A 62 11.31 2.78 -4.93
C ASN A 62 11.24 4.24 -5.44
N THR A 63 10.57 4.49 -6.54
CA THR A 63 10.36 5.86 -7.06
C THR A 63 9.20 6.50 -6.33
N PRO A 64 9.35 7.73 -5.79
CA PRO A 64 8.25 8.45 -5.16
C PRO A 64 7.21 8.91 -6.20
N PHE A 65 5.94 8.69 -5.88
CA PHE A 65 4.78 9.20 -6.62
C PHE A 65 3.86 9.98 -5.67
N PRO A 66 3.23 11.07 -6.12
CA PRO A 66 2.20 11.74 -5.32
C PRO A 66 1.06 10.76 -5.00
N MET A 67 0.62 10.72 -3.73
CA MET A 67 -0.39 9.76 -3.27
C MET A 67 -1.83 10.21 -3.52
N ALA A 68 -2.07 11.51 -3.66
CA ALA A 68 -3.43 12.03 -3.61
C ALA A 68 -4.23 11.42 -2.43
N SER A 69 -5.45 10.98 -2.69
CA SER A 69 -6.32 10.40 -1.64
C SER A 69 -5.94 8.99 -1.18
N THR A 70 -4.90 8.35 -1.70
CA THR A 70 -4.44 7.06 -1.14
C THR A 70 -3.81 7.24 0.25
N VAL A 71 -3.34 8.46 0.58
CA VAL A 71 -2.88 8.83 1.94
C VAL A 71 -3.92 8.55 3.02
N LYS A 72 -5.21 8.53 2.68
CA LYS A 72 -6.31 8.27 3.60
C LYS A 72 -6.25 6.91 4.29
N VAL A 73 -5.55 5.95 3.68
CA VAL A 73 -5.25 4.66 4.32
C VAL A 73 -4.34 4.86 5.53
N ALA A 74 -3.30 5.70 5.41
CA ALA A 74 -2.39 5.99 6.52
C ALA A 74 -3.07 6.81 7.63
N VAL A 75 -3.95 7.76 7.26
CA VAL A 75 -4.76 8.53 8.23
C VAL A 75 -5.67 7.60 9.04
N ALA A 76 -6.38 6.69 8.36
CA ALA A 76 -7.22 5.69 9.01
C ALA A 76 -6.40 4.76 9.92
N ALA A 77 -5.22 4.33 9.46
CA ALA A 77 -4.34 3.45 10.21
C ALA A 77 -3.90 4.08 11.54
N LEU A 78 -3.45 5.34 11.54
CA LEU A 78 -3.08 6.04 12.77
C LEU A 78 -4.28 6.20 13.71
N TYR A 79 -5.46 6.60 13.19
CA TYR A 79 -6.64 6.74 14.03
C TYR A 79 -6.99 5.41 14.71
N LEU A 80 -7.02 4.33 13.95
CA LEU A 80 -7.31 2.98 14.46
C LEU A 80 -6.25 2.49 15.44
N ALA A 81 -4.98 2.78 15.23
CA ALA A 81 -3.92 2.48 16.19
C ALA A 81 -4.14 3.20 17.52
N GLN A 82 -4.67 4.43 17.49
CA GLN A 82 -5.03 5.17 18.72
C GLN A 82 -6.30 4.60 19.39
N VAL A 83 -7.27 4.10 18.62
CA VAL A 83 -8.44 3.37 19.14
C VAL A 83 -7.98 2.10 19.85
N ASP A 84 -7.11 1.32 19.23
CA ASP A 84 -6.58 0.07 19.78
C ASP A 84 -5.79 0.24 21.07
N ASN A 85 -5.19 1.42 21.25
CA ASN A 85 -4.46 1.81 22.46
C ASN A 85 -5.32 2.54 23.50
N GLY A 86 -6.64 2.65 23.28
CA GLY A 86 -7.59 3.28 24.20
C GLY A 86 -7.46 4.81 24.29
N ARG A 87 -6.76 5.44 23.36
CA ARG A 87 -6.61 6.91 23.32
C ARG A 87 -7.78 7.59 22.61
N ARG A 88 -8.51 6.84 21.79
CA ARG A 88 -9.66 7.28 21.00
C ARG A 88 -10.72 6.19 20.91
N SER A 89 -11.91 6.59 20.46
CA SER A 89 -13.01 5.69 20.13
C SER A 89 -13.55 5.98 18.73
N LEU A 90 -14.09 4.97 18.06
CA LEU A 90 -14.85 5.18 16.83
C LEU A 90 -16.16 5.96 17.07
N ASP A 91 -16.60 6.03 18.30
CA ASP A 91 -17.82 6.76 18.72
C ASP A 91 -17.51 8.16 19.26
N ASP A 92 -16.23 8.58 19.30
CA ASP A 92 -15.85 9.95 19.63
C ASP A 92 -16.53 10.93 18.68
N THR A 93 -17.07 12.01 19.24
CA THR A 93 -17.69 13.10 18.46
C THR A 93 -16.62 14.13 18.10
N ILE A 94 -16.37 14.29 16.81
CA ILE A 94 -15.39 15.24 16.24
C ILE A 94 -16.16 16.12 15.26
N ASP A 95 -16.17 17.43 15.50
CA ASP A 95 -16.91 18.38 14.65
C ASP A 95 -18.39 17.97 14.44
N GLY A 96 -19.05 17.53 15.50
CA GLY A 96 -20.47 17.14 15.50
C GLY A 96 -20.77 15.79 14.81
N GLN A 97 -19.76 15.01 14.42
CA GLN A 97 -19.92 13.71 13.76
C GLN A 97 -19.11 12.64 14.49
N SER A 98 -19.59 11.38 14.47
CA SER A 98 -18.77 10.29 15.01
C SER A 98 -17.55 10.03 14.13
N ALA A 99 -16.43 9.66 14.76
CA ALA A 99 -15.21 9.25 14.05
C ALA A 99 -15.48 8.13 13.05
N ARG A 100 -16.36 7.19 13.39
CA ARG A 100 -16.86 6.13 12.50
C ARG A 100 -17.49 6.68 11.23
N SER A 101 -18.35 7.70 11.35
CA SER A 101 -18.97 8.37 10.20
C SER A 101 -17.94 9.09 9.33
N LEU A 102 -17.02 9.82 9.96
CA LEU A 102 -15.94 10.52 9.26
C LEU A 102 -15.03 9.54 8.50
N MET A 103 -14.64 8.41 9.13
CA MET A 103 -13.86 7.38 8.47
C MET A 103 -14.59 6.76 7.27
N ARG A 104 -15.90 6.50 7.42
CA ARG A 104 -16.71 5.99 6.31
C ARG A 104 -16.73 6.99 5.15
N ARG A 105 -16.99 8.27 5.41
CA ARG A 105 -16.94 9.33 4.38
C ARG A 105 -15.59 9.42 3.71
N MET A 106 -14.51 9.38 4.50
CA MET A 106 -13.14 9.45 4.02
C MET A 106 -12.76 8.29 3.12
N LEU A 107 -13.05 7.05 3.52
CA LEU A 107 -12.59 5.86 2.79
C LEU A 107 -13.56 5.45 1.67
N VAL A 108 -14.88 5.47 1.92
CA VAL A 108 -15.88 5.01 0.95
C VAL A 108 -16.12 6.05 -0.14
N HIS A 109 -16.28 7.33 0.24
CA HIS A 109 -16.61 8.42 -0.68
C HIS A 109 -15.40 9.29 -1.03
N SER A 110 -14.25 9.04 -0.43
CA SER A 110 -13.04 9.86 -0.57
C SER A 110 -13.25 11.33 -0.15
N ASP A 111 -14.10 11.59 0.83
CA ASP A 111 -14.45 12.92 1.31
C ASP A 111 -13.21 13.63 1.88
N ASN A 112 -12.89 14.80 1.32
CA ASN A 112 -11.71 15.58 1.69
C ASN A 112 -11.91 16.32 3.01
N HIS A 113 -13.12 16.83 3.26
CA HIS A 113 -13.44 17.54 4.49
C HIS A 113 -13.41 16.59 5.71
N ALA A 114 -14.02 15.40 5.58
CA ALA A 114 -13.93 14.38 6.62
C ALA A 114 -12.46 13.96 6.88
N THR A 115 -11.61 13.95 5.85
CA THR A 115 -10.18 13.67 6.01
C THR A 115 -9.49 14.77 6.82
N ASP A 116 -9.73 16.04 6.50
CA ASP A 116 -9.09 17.17 7.19
C ASP A 116 -9.55 17.29 8.65
N ILE A 117 -10.81 16.96 8.96
CA ILE A 117 -11.31 16.87 10.34
C ILE A 117 -10.54 15.78 11.11
N LEU A 118 -10.42 14.57 10.56
CA LEU A 118 -9.67 13.49 11.20
C LEU A 118 -8.17 13.81 11.33
N LEU A 119 -7.57 14.43 10.31
CA LEU A 119 -6.18 14.87 10.38
C LEU A 119 -5.95 15.90 11.47
N ALA A 120 -6.84 16.92 11.58
CA ALA A 120 -6.74 17.94 12.61
C ALA A 120 -6.83 17.34 14.02
N ASP A 121 -7.78 16.42 14.21
CA ASP A 121 -7.98 15.73 15.48
C ASP A 121 -6.78 14.83 15.86
N LEU A 122 -6.09 14.24 14.87
CA LEU A 122 -4.88 13.45 15.06
C LEU A 122 -3.61 14.28 15.38
N GLY A 123 -3.66 15.61 15.26
CA GLY A 123 -2.53 16.52 15.42
C GLY A 123 -1.86 16.93 14.10
N GLY A 124 -2.59 16.79 12.99
CA GLY A 124 -2.18 17.21 11.65
C GLY A 124 -1.38 16.17 10.85
N PRO A 125 -1.00 16.54 9.62
CA PRO A 125 -0.24 15.66 8.71
C PRO A 125 1.05 15.12 9.32
N ARG A 126 1.73 15.95 10.12
CA ARG A 126 2.98 15.57 10.79
C ARG A 126 2.79 14.39 11.75
N ALA A 127 1.68 14.33 12.47
CA ALA A 127 1.41 13.21 13.36
C ALA A 127 1.31 11.87 12.60
N VAL A 128 0.70 11.88 11.40
CA VAL A 128 0.64 10.70 10.53
C VAL A 128 2.04 10.35 10.04
N HIS A 129 2.82 11.35 9.58
CA HIS A 129 4.18 11.15 9.11
C HIS A 129 5.08 10.56 10.20
N ASP A 130 5.08 11.17 11.38
CA ASP A 130 5.93 10.74 12.50
C ASP A 130 5.57 9.32 12.96
N TRP A 131 4.26 8.98 12.97
CA TRP A 131 3.80 7.63 13.29
C TRP A 131 4.28 6.59 12.26
N LEU A 132 4.23 6.91 10.98
CA LEU A 132 4.75 6.03 9.91
C LEU A 132 6.25 5.79 10.09
N GLN A 133 7.03 6.86 10.36
CA GLN A 133 8.48 6.74 10.58
C GLN A 133 8.80 5.94 11.85
N ALA A 134 8.08 6.18 12.95
CA ALA A 134 8.24 5.45 14.21
C ALA A 134 7.96 3.95 14.05
N ASN A 135 7.08 3.59 13.12
CA ASN A 135 6.80 2.20 12.77
C ASN A 135 7.70 1.66 11.63
N GLY A 136 8.73 2.40 11.22
CA GLY A 136 9.69 1.96 10.20
C GLY A 136 9.14 1.94 8.76
N ILE A 137 8.00 2.56 8.48
CA ILE A 137 7.46 2.72 7.13
C ILE A 137 8.17 3.88 6.45
N LYS A 138 9.23 3.54 5.72
CA LYS A 138 10.04 4.51 4.98
C LYS A 138 9.54 4.65 3.55
N GLY A 139 9.68 5.85 2.96
CA GLY A 139 9.27 6.10 1.56
C GLY A 139 7.79 6.49 1.41
N LEU A 140 7.08 6.73 2.52
CA LEU A 140 5.75 7.34 2.56
C LEU A 140 5.83 8.62 3.40
N ARG A 141 5.39 9.75 2.82
CA ARG A 141 5.43 11.09 3.44
C ARG A 141 4.06 11.74 3.46
N VAL A 142 3.73 12.39 4.57
CA VAL A 142 2.50 13.18 4.73
C VAL A 142 2.92 14.55 5.24
N ASP A 143 2.78 15.56 4.40
CA ASP A 143 3.31 16.91 4.67
C ASP A 143 2.19 17.96 4.79
N ARG A 144 1.05 17.76 4.09
CA ARG A 144 -0.07 18.72 3.99
C ARG A 144 -1.40 18.05 4.34
N ASN A 145 -2.34 18.83 4.85
CA ASN A 145 -3.75 18.43 4.83
C ASN A 145 -4.30 18.49 3.40
N ILE A 146 -5.49 17.96 3.17
CA ILE A 146 -6.06 17.88 1.82
C ILE A 146 -6.36 19.28 1.27
N SER A 147 -6.84 20.19 2.10
CA SER A 147 -7.13 21.56 1.74
C SER A 147 -5.87 22.29 1.23
N ASP A 148 -4.76 22.17 1.94
CA ASP A 148 -3.48 22.76 1.54
C ASP A 148 -2.90 22.12 0.28
N LEU A 149 -3.02 20.79 0.16
CA LEU A 149 -2.63 20.06 -1.05
C LEU A 149 -3.39 20.57 -2.28
N LEU A 150 -4.70 20.78 -2.17
CA LEU A 150 -5.54 21.22 -3.27
C LEU A 150 -5.27 22.69 -3.66
N ARG A 151 -4.90 23.55 -2.70
CA ARG A 151 -4.53 24.95 -2.97
C ARG A 151 -3.13 25.11 -3.51
N SER A 152 -2.25 24.13 -3.32
CA SER A 152 -0.86 24.19 -3.78
C SER A 152 -0.79 24.11 -5.31
N LYS A 153 0.20 24.81 -5.90
CA LYS A 153 0.51 24.64 -7.31
C LYS A 153 0.79 23.17 -7.63
N ARG A 154 0.17 22.66 -8.68
CA ARG A 154 0.36 21.27 -9.10
C ARG A 154 1.79 21.06 -9.60
N ASP A 155 2.45 20.09 -8.97
CA ASP A 155 3.71 19.53 -9.41
C ASP A 155 3.61 18.00 -9.28
N LEU A 156 3.68 17.28 -10.39
CA LEU A 156 3.59 15.82 -10.43
C LEU A 156 4.86 15.14 -9.92
N TRP A 157 5.92 15.91 -9.67
CA TRP A 157 7.22 15.46 -9.19
C TRP A 157 7.51 15.93 -7.77
N ASP A 158 6.54 16.57 -7.11
CA ASP A 158 6.66 16.99 -5.72
C ASP A 158 6.81 15.76 -4.82
N HIS A 159 7.89 15.72 -4.05
CA HIS A 159 8.14 14.64 -3.09
C HIS A 159 7.30 14.75 -1.81
N ARG A 160 6.62 15.89 -1.59
CA ARG A 160 5.67 16.01 -0.48
C ARG A 160 4.40 15.20 -0.78
N ASP A 161 3.80 14.64 0.26
CA ASP A 161 2.60 13.80 0.16
C ASP A 161 2.75 12.69 -0.89
N SER A 162 3.91 12.03 -0.86
CA SER A 162 4.28 10.99 -1.81
C SER A 162 4.48 9.64 -1.12
N SER A 163 4.33 8.57 -1.90
CA SER A 163 4.72 7.22 -1.52
C SER A 163 5.51 6.55 -2.64
N THR A 164 6.42 5.68 -2.26
CA THR A 164 6.89 4.67 -3.21
C THR A 164 5.88 3.52 -3.25
N PRO A 165 5.73 2.81 -4.40
CA PRO A 165 4.88 1.62 -4.49
C PRO A 165 5.18 0.58 -3.40
N VAL A 166 6.47 0.31 -3.15
CA VAL A 166 6.91 -0.67 -2.14
C VAL A 166 6.54 -0.23 -0.73
N ALA A 167 6.68 1.07 -0.40
CA ALA A 167 6.31 1.57 0.93
C ALA A 167 4.80 1.48 1.18
N MET A 168 3.99 1.72 0.15
CA MET A 168 2.53 1.57 0.27
C MET A 168 2.13 0.10 0.45
N VAL A 169 2.75 -0.81 -0.28
CA VAL A 169 2.50 -2.25 -0.13
C VAL A 169 2.98 -2.75 1.24
N ASP A 170 4.09 -2.23 1.78
CA ASP A 170 4.53 -2.56 3.14
C ASP A 170 3.51 -2.09 4.20
N LEU A 171 2.99 -0.87 4.07
CA LEU A 171 1.90 -0.38 4.92
C LEU A 171 0.68 -1.31 4.84
N LEU A 172 0.20 -1.64 3.64
CA LEU A 172 -0.94 -2.53 3.42
C LEU A 172 -0.71 -3.92 4.03
N LYS A 173 0.46 -4.54 3.78
CA LYS A 173 0.85 -5.83 4.36
C LYS A 173 0.75 -5.81 5.88
N ARG A 174 1.35 -4.81 6.53
CA ARG A 174 1.40 -4.73 7.98
C ARG A 174 0.04 -4.42 8.61
N LEU A 175 -0.81 -3.67 7.90
CA LEU A 175 -2.22 -3.51 8.28
C LEU A 175 -2.98 -4.83 8.19
N TYR A 176 -2.83 -5.56 7.08
CA TYR A 176 -3.49 -6.85 6.88
C TYR A 176 -3.06 -7.90 7.92
N LYS A 177 -1.76 -7.96 8.23
CA LYS A 177 -1.20 -8.88 9.24
C LYS A 177 -1.46 -8.46 10.68
N ALA A 178 -2.20 -7.37 10.91
CA ALA A 178 -2.48 -6.80 12.22
C ALA A 178 -1.20 -6.48 13.03
N GLU A 179 -0.14 -6.04 12.36
CA GLU A 179 1.13 -5.64 12.98
C GLU A 179 1.08 -4.18 13.48
N LEU A 180 0.22 -3.34 12.89
CA LEU A 180 0.09 -1.91 13.22
C LEU A 180 -1.19 -1.58 13.97
N ILE A 181 -2.22 -2.40 13.82
CA ILE A 181 -3.55 -2.26 14.40
C ILE A 181 -4.08 -3.64 14.79
N LYS A 182 -5.02 -3.71 15.75
CA LYS A 182 -5.64 -4.98 16.16
C LYS A 182 -6.50 -5.60 15.05
N PRO A 183 -6.81 -6.91 15.13
CA PRO A 183 -7.63 -7.59 14.12
C PRO A 183 -9.01 -6.95 13.91
N GLU A 184 -9.65 -6.44 14.95
CA GLU A 184 -10.97 -5.78 14.87
C GLU A 184 -10.89 -4.48 14.06
N SER A 185 -9.88 -3.65 14.33
CA SER A 185 -9.59 -2.41 13.60
C SER A 185 -9.21 -2.67 12.15
N ARG A 186 -8.42 -3.72 11.90
CA ARG A 186 -8.12 -4.18 10.54
C ARG A 186 -9.40 -4.56 9.79
N ASN A 187 -10.26 -5.36 10.39
CA ASN A 187 -11.50 -5.80 9.76
C ASN A 187 -12.40 -4.61 9.42
N PHE A 188 -12.53 -3.65 10.34
CA PHE A 188 -13.26 -2.40 10.10
C PHE A 188 -12.66 -1.59 8.93
N LEU A 189 -11.32 -1.47 8.86
CA LEU A 189 -10.64 -0.79 7.75
C LEU A 189 -10.91 -1.47 6.41
N LEU A 190 -10.73 -2.79 6.35
CA LEU A 190 -10.95 -3.57 5.13
C LEU A 190 -12.40 -3.51 4.66
N ASP A 191 -13.35 -3.53 5.59
CA ASP A 191 -14.78 -3.39 5.32
C ASP A 191 -15.10 -2.05 4.64
N LEU A 192 -14.50 -0.95 5.10
CA LEU A 192 -14.66 0.36 4.47
C LEU A 192 -13.98 0.43 3.10
N MET A 193 -12.82 -0.19 2.93
CA MET A 193 -12.12 -0.24 1.65
C MET A 193 -12.86 -1.11 0.62
N ALA A 194 -13.52 -2.19 1.04
CA ALA A 194 -14.38 -3.01 0.17
C ALA A 194 -15.56 -2.22 -0.39
N GLN A 195 -16.11 -1.29 0.42
CA GLN A 195 -17.24 -0.43 0.07
C GLN A 195 -16.83 0.82 -0.74
N CYS A 196 -15.56 0.99 -1.10
CA CYS A 196 -15.07 2.14 -1.86
C CYS A 196 -15.88 2.35 -3.15
N GLN A 197 -16.47 3.55 -3.31
CA GLN A 197 -17.34 3.91 -4.43
C GLN A 197 -16.61 4.63 -5.57
N THR A 198 -15.36 4.99 -5.37
CA THR A 198 -14.55 5.68 -6.37
C THR A 198 -13.74 4.69 -7.23
N GLY A 199 -13.37 5.09 -8.45
CA GLY A 199 -12.45 4.32 -9.31
C GLY A 199 -13.00 3.02 -9.88
N ARG A 200 -14.30 2.96 -10.22
CA ARG A 200 -14.90 1.79 -10.89
C ARG A 200 -14.18 1.40 -12.19
N ASN A 201 -13.51 2.35 -12.81
CA ASN A 201 -12.73 2.20 -14.04
C ASN A 201 -11.23 1.95 -13.79
N ARG A 202 -10.84 1.53 -12.57
CA ARG A 202 -9.45 1.22 -12.16
C ARG A 202 -9.32 -0.25 -11.77
N MET A 203 -8.78 -0.59 -10.61
CA MET A 203 -8.52 -1.98 -10.20
C MET A 203 -9.72 -2.93 -10.42
N LYS A 204 -10.95 -2.47 -10.18
CA LYS A 204 -12.17 -3.29 -10.35
C LYS A 204 -12.61 -3.47 -11.81
N ALA A 205 -12.14 -2.64 -12.75
CA ALA A 205 -12.71 -2.54 -14.08
C ALA A 205 -12.65 -3.83 -14.92
N LEU A 206 -11.52 -4.55 -14.86
CA LEU A 206 -11.30 -5.77 -15.65
C LEU A 206 -11.36 -7.06 -14.81
N LEU A 207 -11.84 -6.96 -13.57
CA LEU A 207 -11.97 -8.07 -12.63
C LEU A 207 -13.40 -8.17 -12.06
N PRO A 208 -14.44 -8.35 -12.91
CA PRO A 208 -15.79 -8.45 -12.41
C PRO A 208 -15.95 -9.67 -11.49
N GLY A 209 -16.59 -9.46 -10.34
CA GLY A 209 -16.82 -10.52 -9.34
C GLY A 209 -15.62 -10.85 -8.44
N VAL A 210 -14.44 -10.32 -8.70
CA VAL A 210 -13.29 -10.49 -7.81
C VAL A 210 -13.41 -9.53 -6.63
N PRO A 211 -13.34 -10.01 -5.37
CA PRO A 211 -13.34 -9.12 -4.21
C PRO A 211 -12.07 -8.27 -4.18
N ILE A 212 -12.25 -6.95 -4.10
CA ILE A 212 -11.16 -5.96 -4.07
C ILE A 212 -11.49 -4.92 -3.01
N GLU A 213 -10.66 -4.84 -1.98
CA GLU A 213 -10.64 -3.77 -1.00
C GLU A 213 -9.63 -2.71 -1.43
N HIS A 214 -10.08 -1.48 -1.73
CA HIS A 214 -9.17 -0.49 -2.29
C HIS A 214 -9.43 0.95 -1.87
N LYS A 215 -8.45 1.81 -2.10
CA LYS A 215 -8.55 3.26 -1.99
C LYS A 215 -7.90 3.93 -3.18
N THR A 216 -8.65 4.80 -3.83
CA THR A 216 -8.18 5.56 -5.00
C THR A 216 -7.57 6.90 -4.62
N GLY A 217 -6.61 7.36 -5.43
CA GLY A 217 -6.07 8.71 -5.45
C GLY A 217 -6.35 9.39 -6.79
N THR A 218 -6.76 10.66 -6.79
CA THR A 218 -6.98 11.42 -8.02
C THR A 218 -6.65 12.89 -7.80
N LEU A 219 -5.79 13.40 -8.65
CA LEU A 219 -5.57 14.83 -8.83
C LEU A 219 -5.38 15.08 -10.33
N ASP A 220 -5.35 16.34 -10.74
CA ASP A 220 -5.02 16.65 -12.12
C ASP A 220 -3.64 16.08 -12.48
N GLY A 221 -3.57 15.37 -13.59
CA GLY A 221 -2.35 14.72 -14.07
C GLY A 221 -1.97 13.41 -13.38
N LEU A 222 -2.73 12.91 -12.39
CA LEU A 222 -2.45 11.62 -11.77
C LEU A 222 -3.71 10.81 -11.43
N ALA A 223 -3.55 9.51 -11.37
CA ALA A 223 -4.53 8.56 -10.86
C ALA A 223 -3.80 7.41 -10.18
N ASP A 224 -4.30 7.00 -9.03
CA ASP A 224 -3.68 5.96 -8.22
C ASP A 224 -4.76 5.01 -7.70
N ASP A 225 -4.36 3.78 -7.40
CA ASP A 225 -5.22 2.82 -6.73
C ASP A 225 -4.37 1.86 -5.89
N VAL A 226 -4.74 1.66 -4.63
CA VAL A 226 -3.99 0.82 -3.69
C VAL A 226 -4.97 -0.03 -2.88
N GLY A 227 -4.58 -1.26 -2.55
CA GLY A 227 -5.46 -2.15 -1.78
C GLY A 227 -5.11 -3.62 -1.93
N PHE A 228 -6.13 -4.47 -1.88
CA PHE A 228 -5.99 -5.92 -1.87
C PHE A 228 -6.88 -6.54 -2.94
N ILE A 229 -6.37 -7.58 -3.57
CA ILE A 229 -7.11 -8.45 -4.50
C ILE A 229 -7.22 -9.82 -3.82
N THR A 230 -8.43 -10.35 -3.70
CA THR A 230 -8.64 -11.72 -3.22
C THR A 230 -8.51 -12.69 -4.39
N MET A 231 -7.61 -13.65 -4.28
CA MET A 231 -7.36 -14.67 -5.28
C MET A 231 -8.39 -15.81 -5.17
N PRO A 232 -8.54 -16.69 -6.20
CA PRO A 232 -9.57 -17.74 -6.20
C PRO A 232 -9.47 -18.75 -5.06
N ASP A 233 -8.28 -18.96 -4.50
CA ASP A 233 -8.02 -19.84 -3.35
C ASP A 233 -8.20 -19.12 -1.98
N GLY A 234 -8.57 -17.84 -2.00
CA GLY A 234 -8.85 -17.02 -0.83
C GLY A 234 -7.65 -16.26 -0.27
N HIS A 235 -6.42 -16.50 -0.75
CA HIS A 235 -5.29 -15.65 -0.35
C HIS A 235 -5.40 -14.25 -0.94
N ARG A 236 -4.62 -13.29 -0.44
CA ARG A 236 -4.68 -11.90 -0.88
C ARG A 236 -3.35 -11.41 -1.40
N VAL A 237 -3.42 -10.60 -2.45
CA VAL A 237 -2.30 -9.84 -3.00
C VAL A 237 -2.49 -8.37 -2.65
N ALA A 238 -1.54 -7.78 -1.93
CA ALA A 238 -1.48 -6.34 -1.69
C ALA A 238 -0.92 -5.65 -2.94
N VAL A 239 -1.57 -4.59 -3.41
CA VAL A 239 -1.22 -3.91 -4.66
C VAL A 239 -1.19 -2.40 -4.45
N ALA A 240 -0.18 -1.74 -5.01
CA ALA A 240 -0.11 -0.30 -5.16
C ALA A 240 0.27 0.06 -6.59
N ILE A 241 -0.58 0.85 -7.25
CA ILE A 241 -0.36 1.34 -8.61
C ILE A 241 -0.52 2.85 -8.59
N PHE A 242 0.56 3.55 -8.92
CA PHE A 242 0.63 5.00 -9.04
C PHE A 242 0.88 5.39 -10.48
N THR A 243 0.17 6.42 -10.97
CA THR A 243 0.37 6.91 -12.35
C THR A 243 0.41 8.43 -12.35
N ARG A 244 1.35 9.02 -13.11
CA ARG A 244 1.44 10.46 -13.31
C ARG A 244 1.74 10.81 -14.76
N GLY A 245 1.27 11.98 -15.20
CA GLY A 245 1.40 12.43 -16.60
C GLY A 245 0.62 11.56 -17.59
N GLY A 246 0.84 11.76 -18.87
CA GLY A 246 0.21 10.98 -19.94
C GLY A 246 -1.31 11.00 -19.94
N THR A 247 -1.90 10.04 -20.65
CA THR A 247 -3.35 9.84 -20.80
C THR A 247 -3.75 8.45 -20.31
N ASP A 248 -5.06 8.18 -20.25
CA ASP A 248 -5.65 6.86 -19.95
C ASP A 248 -5.15 6.19 -18.66
N ARG A 249 -4.76 6.99 -17.67
CA ARG A 249 -4.28 6.51 -16.37
C ARG A 249 -5.24 5.50 -15.70
N PRO A 250 -6.56 5.73 -15.64
CA PRO A 250 -7.48 4.74 -15.08
C PRO A 250 -7.44 3.39 -15.80
N ARG A 251 -7.38 3.40 -17.14
CA ARG A 251 -7.28 2.19 -17.95
C ARG A 251 -5.94 1.48 -17.73
N THR A 252 -4.84 2.25 -17.63
CA THR A 252 -3.53 1.70 -17.29
C THR A 252 -3.57 0.95 -15.97
N ILE A 253 -4.21 1.52 -14.93
CA ILE A 253 -4.40 0.84 -13.64
C ILE A 253 -5.20 -0.45 -13.81
N ALA A 254 -6.31 -0.42 -14.56
CA ALA A 254 -7.16 -1.59 -14.80
C ALA A 254 -6.39 -2.73 -15.47
N GLU A 255 -5.67 -2.43 -16.55
CA GLU A 255 -4.86 -3.39 -17.31
C GLU A 255 -3.71 -3.95 -16.45
N THR A 256 -3.00 -3.08 -15.70
CA THR A 256 -1.97 -3.48 -14.74
C THR A 256 -2.52 -4.45 -13.70
N THR A 257 -3.67 -4.13 -13.12
CA THR A 257 -4.31 -4.98 -12.11
C THR A 257 -4.68 -6.34 -12.68
N ARG A 258 -5.17 -6.38 -13.93
CA ARG A 258 -5.49 -7.63 -14.60
C ARG A 258 -4.25 -8.50 -14.83
N VAL A 259 -3.14 -7.91 -15.28
CA VAL A 259 -1.86 -8.63 -15.46
C VAL A 259 -1.34 -9.17 -14.12
N ILE A 260 -1.41 -8.37 -13.04
CA ILE A 260 -1.04 -8.82 -11.70
C ILE A 260 -1.89 -10.00 -11.25
N TYR A 261 -3.22 -9.90 -11.38
CA TYR A 261 -4.15 -10.96 -11.00
C TYR A 261 -3.88 -12.27 -11.76
N ASP A 262 -3.76 -12.20 -13.09
CA ASP A 262 -3.51 -13.37 -13.92
C ASP A 262 -2.13 -13.98 -13.64
N GLY A 263 -1.10 -13.16 -13.41
CA GLY A 263 0.25 -13.59 -13.07
C GLY A 263 0.30 -14.35 -11.73
N PHE A 264 -0.25 -13.78 -10.66
CA PHE A 264 -0.30 -14.49 -9.38
C PHE A 264 -1.20 -15.73 -9.43
N LYS A 265 -2.33 -15.67 -10.14
CA LYS A 265 -3.16 -16.85 -10.36
C LYS A 265 -2.39 -17.99 -11.05
N ALA A 266 -1.58 -17.70 -12.07
CA ALA A 266 -0.78 -18.70 -12.78
C ALA A 266 0.30 -19.31 -11.87
N ILE A 267 0.90 -18.53 -10.96
CA ILE A 267 1.90 -19.03 -10.01
C ILE A 267 1.32 -20.11 -9.10
N PHE A 268 0.06 -19.95 -8.66
CA PHE A 268 -0.58 -20.88 -7.71
C PHE A 268 -1.39 -22.02 -8.37
N THR A 269 -1.68 -21.93 -9.68
CA THR A 269 -2.41 -22.99 -10.39
C THR A 269 -1.49 -23.95 -11.16
N TRP A 270 -0.16 -23.81 -11.05
CA TRP A 270 0.79 -24.69 -11.74
C TRP A 270 0.68 -26.14 -11.23
N PRO A 271 0.51 -27.17 -12.11
CA PRO A 271 0.22 -28.55 -11.72
C PRO A 271 1.34 -29.29 -10.99
N PHE A 272 2.53 -28.70 -10.91
CA PHE A 272 3.63 -29.23 -10.11
C PHE A 272 3.77 -28.38 -8.85
N GLY A 273 2.91 -28.63 -7.87
CA GLY A 273 2.82 -27.89 -6.61
C GLY A 273 4.18 -27.44 -6.06
N ALA A 274 4.21 -26.28 -5.41
CA ALA A 274 5.37 -25.83 -4.65
C ALA A 274 5.89 -27.01 -3.82
N PRO A 275 7.22 -27.26 -3.74
CA PRO A 275 7.75 -28.35 -2.95
C PRO A 275 7.25 -28.17 -1.51
N ALA A 276 6.55 -29.17 -1.02
CA ALA A 276 6.09 -29.21 0.37
C ALA A 276 7.31 -28.97 1.26
N LEU A 277 7.28 -27.89 2.04
CA LEU A 277 8.23 -27.71 3.13
C LEU A 277 8.04 -28.91 4.07
N GLN A 278 8.91 -29.90 3.96
CA GLN A 278 9.02 -30.97 4.93
C GLN A 278 9.36 -30.33 6.28
N LYS A 279 8.61 -30.76 7.28
CA LYS A 279 8.68 -30.33 8.69
C LYS A 279 10.05 -30.52 9.29
#